data_7aca06b9de60e0279bb889ba79d0f248
#
_entry.id   7aca06b9de60e0279bb889ba79d0f248
#
_cell.length_a   1.000
_cell.length_b   1.000
_cell.length_c   1.000
_cell.angle_alpha   90.00
_cell.angle_beta   90.00
_cell.angle_gamma   90.00
#
_symmetry.space_group_name_H-M   'P 1'
#
loop_
_entity.id
_entity.type
_entity.pdbx_description
1 polymer ?
#
loop_
_entity_poly.entity_id
_entity_poly.type
_entity_poly.pdbx_seq_one_letter_code
_entity_poly.pdbx_strand_id
1 'polypeptide(L)'
;VTFDLPLFTENRQDKQVAASIADSEAIKTEKLLLTKQMISAVEKELRQLKRLSDRQSIYQKQLLKQTHDQAEASLTAYTNDDGDFAEVVRARIAELNARIAALKIDVDALKTVARINYFFSYSQTNSNAEHKPMHTSHRMNQHLSNQQFGEK
;
A
#
# COMPACT_ATOMS: atom_id res chain seq x y z
N VAL A 1 -41.69 5.83 -38.88
CA VAL A 1 -40.61 6.73 -38.40
C VAL A 1 -41.23 7.53 -37.28
N THR A 2 -40.89 7.21 -36.03
CA THR A 2 -41.32 7.92 -34.83
C THR A 2 -40.31 9.05 -34.58
N PHE A 3 -40.76 10.28 -34.70
CA PHE A 3 -39.97 11.45 -34.30
C PHE A 3 -40.32 11.76 -32.84
N ASP A 4 -39.35 11.61 -31.96
CA ASP A 4 -39.46 12.03 -30.55
C ASP A 4 -39.22 13.54 -30.51
N LEU A 5 -40.27 14.32 -30.64
CA LEU A 5 -40.24 15.78 -30.54
C LEU A 5 -40.16 16.16 -29.07
N PRO A 6 -39.17 16.91 -28.59
CA PRO A 6 -39.01 17.33 -27.20
C PRO A 6 -39.99 18.47 -26.87
N LEU A 7 -41.30 18.21 -26.84
CA LEU A 7 -42.31 19.21 -26.56
C LEU A 7 -42.57 19.48 -25.06
N PHE A 8 -41.95 18.71 -24.15
CA PHE A 8 -42.01 18.88 -22.70
C PHE A 8 -40.67 18.63 -22.04
N THR A 9 -39.68 19.48 -22.33
CA THR A 9 -38.28 19.37 -21.85
C THR A 9 -38.17 19.58 -20.35
N GLU A 10 -39.01 20.44 -19.76
CA GLU A 10 -38.89 20.83 -18.32
C GLU A 10 -39.16 19.69 -17.34
N ASN A 11 -39.83 18.62 -17.70
CA ASN A 11 -40.18 17.56 -16.76
C ASN A 11 -39.45 16.24 -16.92
N ARG A 12 -38.73 16.04 -18.01
CA ARG A 12 -38.03 14.75 -18.27
C ARG A 12 -36.54 14.95 -18.56
N GLN A 13 -36.17 15.81 -19.49
CA GLN A 13 -34.80 16.01 -19.90
C GLN A 13 -33.99 16.79 -18.84
N ASP A 14 -34.58 17.85 -18.25
CA ASP A 14 -33.91 18.65 -17.22
C ASP A 14 -33.67 17.84 -15.94
N LYS A 15 -34.61 16.97 -15.55
CA LYS A 15 -34.44 16.04 -14.43
C LYS A 15 -33.39 14.98 -14.73
N GLN A 16 -33.26 14.52 -15.96
CA GLN A 16 -32.25 13.55 -16.35
C GLN A 16 -30.84 14.19 -16.40
N VAL A 17 -30.73 15.43 -16.85
CA VAL A 17 -29.50 16.23 -16.80
C VAL A 17 -29.11 16.50 -15.33
N ALA A 18 -30.05 16.91 -14.50
CA ALA A 18 -29.81 17.15 -13.07
C ALA A 18 -29.35 15.87 -12.35
N ALA A 19 -29.94 14.71 -12.66
CA ALA A 19 -29.53 13.43 -12.12
C ALA A 19 -28.09 13.08 -12.56
N SER A 20 -27.73 13.28 -13.83
CA SER A 20 -26.37 13.02 -14.34
C SER A 20 -25.33 13.94 -13.72
N ILE A 21 -25.69 15.21 -13.44
CA ILE A 21 -24.81 16.14 -12.72
C ILE A 21 -24.60 15.66 -11.27
N ALA A 22 -25.68 15.28 -10.58
CA ALA A 22 -25.61 14.77 -9.21
C ALA A 22 -24.75 13.49 -9.11
N ASP A 23 -24.91 12.56 -10.07
CA ASP A 23 -24.09 11.35 -10.17
C ASP A 23 -22.60 11.70 -10.40
N SER A 24 -22.31 12.66 -11.26
CA SER A 24 -20.95 13.14 -11.51
C SER A 24 -20.30 13.75 -10.26
N GLU A 25 -21.07 14.52 -9.48
CA GLU A 25 -20.59 15.11 -8.23
C GLU A 25 -20.41 14.05 -7.13
N ALA A 26 -21.28 13.05 -7.07
CA ALA A 26 -21.15 11.92 -6.17
C ALA A 26 -19.84 11.15 -6.45
N ILE A 27 -19.54 10.85 -7.72
CA ILE A 27 -18.29 10.18 -8.14
C ILE A 27 -17.04 11.02 -7.78
N LYS A 28 -17.09 12.34 -7.98
CA LYS A 28 -15.99 13.23 -7.59
C LYS A 28 -15.75 13.21 -6.08
N THR A 29 -16.83 13.21 -5.30
CA THR A 29 -16.78 13.16 -3.84
C THR A 29 -16.22 11.82 -3.36
N GLU A 30 -16.67 10.72 -3.96
CA GLU A 30 -16.15 9.37 -3.67
C GLU A 30 -14.64 9.25 -3.98
N LYS A 31 -14.21 9.74 -5.14
CA LYS A 31 -12.79 9.80 -5.50
C LYS A 31 -11.96 10.59 -4.48
N LEU A 32 -12.47 11.74 -4.02
CA LEU A 32 -11.80 12.56 -3.00
C LEU A 32 -11.70 11.83 -1.66
N LEU A 33 -12.78 11.17 -1.23
CA LEU A 33 -12.79 10.38 0.01
C LEU A 33 -11.81 9.21 -0.06
N LEU A 34 -11.81 8.47 -1.17
CA LEU A 34 -10.88 7.36 -1.40
C LEU A 34 -9.43 7.85 -1.35
N THR A 35 -9.13 8.97 -2.01
CA THR A 35 -7.78 9.57 -1.98
C THR A 35 -7.36 9.94 -0.56
N LYS A 36 -8.24 10.56 0.23
CA LYS A 36 -7.96 10.90 1.64
C LYS A 36 -7.74 9.65 2.50
N GLN A 37 -8.52 8.60 2.27
CA GLN A 37 -8.35 7.31 2.97
C GLN A 37 -6.99 6.68 2.64
N MET A 38 -6.57 6.70 1.37
CA MET A 38 -5.27 6.19 0.96
C MET A 38 -4.11 6.98 1.60
N ILE A 39 -4.18 8.31 1.60
CA ILE A 39 -3.17 9.15 2.25
C ILE A 39 -3.08 8.84 3.74
N SER A 40 -4.23 8.78 4.45
CA SER A 40 -4.28 8.41 5.87
C SER A 40 -3.69 7.03 6.15
N ALA A 41 -3.95 6.06 5.27
CA ALA A 41 -3.39 4.71 5.41
C ALA A 41 -1.86 4.72 5.28
N VAL A 42 -1.31 5.41 4.28
CA VAL A 42 0.14 5.55 4.10
C VAL A 42 0.78 6.26 5.29
N GLU A 43 0.20 7.36 5.76
CA GLU A 43 0.71 8.07 6.94
C GLU A 43 0.70 7.19 8.20
N LYS A 44 -0.32 6.35 8.38
CA LYS A 44 -0.38 5.38 9.47
C LYS A 44 0.78 4.39 9.40
N GLU A 45 1.05 3.83 8.22
CA GLU A 45 2.15 2.87 8.02
C GLU A 45 3.52 3.55 8.23
N LEU A 46 3.71 4.79 7.78
CA LEU A 46 4.94 5.56 8.01
C LEU A 46 5.19 5.81 9.51
N ARG A 47 4.15 6.19 10.25
CA ARG A 47 4.25 6.33 11.72
C ARG A 47 4.56 5.00 12.40
N GLN A 48 3.98 3.90 11.91
CA GLN A 48 4.28 2.56 12.40
C GLN A 48 5.73 2.17 12.14
N LEU A 49 6.23 2.41 10.93
CA LEU A 49 7.63 2.13 10.58
C LEU A 49 8.61 2.89 11.48
N LYS A 50 8.33 4.17 11.74
CA LYS A 50 9.15 4.97 12.66
C LYS A 50 9.19 4.36 14.06
N ARG A 51 8.04 3.99 14.63
CA ARG A 51 7.98 3.33 15.96
C ARG A 51 8.76 2.01 15.99
N LEU A 52 8.67 1.22 14.91
CA LEU A 52 9.42 -0.04 14.82
C LEU A 52 10.93 0.21 14.74
N SER A 53 11.37 1.22 13.97
CA SER A 53 12.78 1.63 13.89
C SER A 53 13.32 2.12 15.24
N ASP A 54 12.57 2.91 15.98
CA ASP A 54 12.96 3.37 17.32
C ASP A 54 13.11 2.17 18.28
N ARG A 55 12.16 1.23 18.27
CA ARG A 55 12.22 0.00 19.07
C ARG A 55 13.42 -0.87 18.67
N GLN A 56 13.65 -1.07 17.38
CA GLN A 56 14.80 -1.83 16.85
C GLN A 56 16.11 -1.27 17.36
N SER A 57 16.28 0.06 17.35
CA SER A 57 17.46 0.74 17.88
C SER A 57 17.69 0.43 19.38
N ILE A 58 16.63 0.44 20.19
CA ILE A 58 16.72 0.12 21.64
C ILE A 58 17.13 -1.34 21.83
N TYR A 59 16.50 -2.27 21.10
CA TYR A 59 16.83 -3.69 21.22
C TYR A 59 18.26 -3.99 20.81
N GLN A 60 18.71 -3.47 19.68
CA GLN A 60 20.05 -3.74 19.15
C GLN A 60 21.15 -3.07 19.99
N LYS A 61 20.97 -1.82 20.44
CA LYS A 61 22.00 -1.08 21.15
C LYS A 61 22.12 -1.43 22.62
N GLN A 62 21.03 -1.79 23.26
CA GLN A 62 20.98 -1.95 24.71
C GLN A 62 20.53 -3.33 25.17
N LEU A 63 19.31 -3.73 24.80
CA LEU A 63 18.65 -4.89 25.42
C LEU A 63 19.34 -6.21 25.10
N LEU A 64 19.73 -6.43 23.83
CA LEU A 64 20.41 -7.67 23.44
C LEU A 64 21.75 -7.82 24.14
N LYS A 65 22.52 -6.73 24.25
CA LYS A 65 23.79 -6.73 24.97
C LYS A 65 23.57 -6.98 26.46
N GLN A 66 22.66 -6.24 27.08
CA GLN A 66 22.39 -6.37 28.52
C GLN A 66 21.92 -7.78 28.90
N THR A 67 21.02 -8.38 28.13
CA THR A 67 20.53 -9.74 28.40
C THR A 67 21.62 -10.79 28.17
N HIS A 68 22.50 -10.59 27.20
CA HIS A 68 23.66 -11.45 26.99
C HIS A 68 24.67 -11.34 28.14
N ASP A 69 25.06 -10.12 28.52
CA ASP A 69 26.01 -9.89 29.63
C ASP A 69 25.48 -10.46 30.94
N GLN A 70 24.17 -10.34 31.20
CA GLN A 70 23.51 -10.93 32.37
C GLN A 70 23.57 -12.47 32.33
N ALA A 71 23.34 -13.09 31.18
CA ALA A 71 23.40 -14.53 31.04
C ALA A 71 24.82 -15.08 31.23
N GLU A 72 25.84 -14.36 30.76
CA GLU A 72 27.25 -14.71 30.99
C GLU A 72 27.66 -14.51 32.46
N ALA A 73 27.19 -13.41 33.08
CA ALA A 73 27.45 -13.17 34.51
C ALA A 73 26.85 -14.27 35.41
N SER A 74 25.60 -14.67 35.12
CA SER A 74 24.94 -15.76 35.88
C SER A 74 25.68 -17.10 35.71
N LEU A 75 26.18 -17.39 34.48
CA LEU A 75 26.94 -18.59 34.22
C LEU A 75 28.32 -18.55 34.97
N THR A 76 28.97 -17.40 34.96
CA THR A 76 30.23 -17.21 35.68
C THR A 76 30.07 -17.38 37.20
N ALA A 77 29.00 -16.81 37.78
CA ALA A 77 28.70 -16.98 39.21
C ALA A 77 28.46 -18.46 39.53
N TYR A 78 27.71 -19.18 38.71
CA TYR A 78 27.43 -20.62 38.92
C TYR A 78 28.73 -21.45 38.84
N THR A 79 29.62 -21.16 37.88
CA THR A 79 30.91 -21.91 37.72
C THR A 79 31.88 -21.64 38.88
N ASN A 80 31.71 -20.54 39.59
CA ASN A 80 32.50 -20.17 40.76
C ASN A 80 31.86 -20.59 42.10
N ASP A 81 30.85 -21.46 42.08
CA ASP A 81 30.08 -21.90 43.24
C ASP A 81 29.32 -20.76 44.01
N ASP A 82 29.13 -19.60 43.37
CA ASP A 82 28.47 -18.41 43.95
C ASP A 82 27.10 -18.12 43.31
N GLY A 83 26.54 -19.07 42.56
CA GLY A 83 25.28 -18.90 41.84
C GLY A 83 24.40 -20.15 41.74
N ASP A 84 23.11 -19.95 41.51
CA ASP A 84 22.13 -21.05 41.33
C ASP A 84 21.95 -21.37 39.83
N PHE A 85 21.95 -22.66 39.49
CA PHE A 85 21.68 -23.14 38.15
C PHE A 85 20.35 -22.66 37.59
N ALA A 86 19.30 -22.55 38.43
CA ALA A 86 18.02 -22.02 37.98
C ALA A 86 18.10 -20.56 37.51
N GLU A 87 19.03 -19.77 38.07
CA GLU A 87 19.27 -18.39 37.62
C GLU A 87 19.95 -18.36 36.24
N VAL A 88 20.92 -19.22 35.99
CA VAL A 88 21.54 -19.38 34.66
C VAL A 88 20.49 -19.69 33.60
N VAL A 89 19.60 -20.66 33.89
CA VAL A 89 18.53 -21.05 32.96
C VAL A 89 17.58 -19.87 32.70
N ARG A 90 17.15 -19.16 33.75
CA ARG A 90 16.27 -17.99 33.60
C ARG A 90 16.94 -16.89 32.78
N ALA A 91 18.21 -16.59 33.01
CA ALA A 91 18.96 -15.58 32.27
C ALA A 91 19.12 -15.97 30.78
N ARG A 92 19.40 -17.24 30.46
CA ARG A 92 19.45 -17.75 29.07
C ARG A 92 18.09 -17.70 28.36
N ILE A 93 17.02 -18.01 29.06
CA ILE A 93 15.66 -17.89 28.52
C ILE A 93 15.34 -16.41 28.24
N ALA A 94 15.72 -15.49 29.13
CA ALA A 94 15.52 -14.05 28.94
C ALA A 94 16.30 -13.53 27.70
N GLU A 95 17.57 -13.94 27.54
CA GLU A 95 18.39 -13.63 26.35
C GLU A 95 17.72 -14.13 25.06
N LEU A 96 17.26 -15.40 25.04
CA LEU A 96 16.60 -15.97 23.87
C LEU A 96 15.31 -15.21 23.53
N ASN A 97 14.50 -14.90 24.53
CA ASN A 97 13.26 -14.13 24.34
C ASN A 97 13.55 -12.72 23.79
N ALA A 98 14.61 -12.07 24.25
CA ALA A 98 15.04 -10.76 23.72
C ALA A 98 15.43 -10.86 22.22
N ARG A 99 16.16 -11.91 21.84
CA ARG A 99 16.54 -12.16 20.42
C ARG A 99 15.30 -12.44 19.55
N ILE A 100 14.35 -13.24 20.03
CA ILE A 100 13.09 -13.52 19.34
C ILE A 100 12.29 -12.23 19.16
N ALA A 101 12.20 -11.39 20.19
CA ALA A 101 11.51 -10.11 20.12
C ALA A 101 12.16 -9.12 19.13
N ALA A 102 13.50 -9.08 19.09
CA ALA A 102 14.21 -8.27 18.10
C ALA A 102 13.93 -8.73 16.67
N LEU A 103 13.99 -10.04 16.40
CA LEU A 103 13.66 -10.60 15.09
C LEU A 103 12.21 -10.29 14.69
N LYS A 104 11.27 -10.37 15.62
CA LYS A 104 9.87 -10.02 15.35
C LYS A 104 9.72 -8.54 14.95
N ILE A 105 10.45 -7.63 15.59
CA ILE A 105 10.47 -6.21 15.22
C ILE A 105 10.99 -6.02 13.81
N ASP A 106 12.07 -6.71 13.42
CA ASP A 106 12.65 -6.65 12.08
C ASP A 106 11.66 -7.14 11.01
N VAL A 107 11.00 -8.27 11.26
CA VAL A 107 9.97 -8.82 10.36
C VAL A 107 8.78 -7.87 10.24
N ASP A 108 8.31 -7.28 11.34
CA ASP A 108 7.20 -6.34 11.31
C ASP A 108 7.57 -5.03 10.57
N ALA A 109 8.82 -4.57 10.68
CA ALA A 109 9.33 -3.44 9.91
C ALA A 109 9.33 -3.75 8.41
N LEU A 110 9.84 -4.90 7.99
CA LEU A 110 9.84 -5.33 6.58
C LEU A 110 8.41 -5.47 6.01
N LYS A 111 7.48 -6.03 6.78
CA LYS A 111 6.06 -6.10 6.40
C LYS A 111 5.46 -4.71 6.21
N THR A 112 5.80 -3.76 7.06
CA THR A 112 5.33 -2.38 6.96
C THR A 112 5.88 -1.69 5.71
N VAL A 113 7.18 -1.88 5.40
CA VAL A 113 7.79 -1.41 4.14
C VAL A 113 7.10 -2.01 2.92
N ALA A 114 6.81 -3.31 2.93
CA ALA A 114 6.10 -3.97 1.83
C ALA A 114 4.70 -3.38 1.61
N ARG A 115 3.95 -3.07 2.68
CA ARG A 115 2.63 -2.40 2.58
C ARG A 115 2.75 -0.99 2.01
N ILE A 116 3.73 -0.21 2.44
CA ILE A 116 3.97 1.12 1.89
C ILE A 116 4.28 1.03 0.38
N ASN A 117 5.15 0.12 -0.03
CA ASN A 117 5.50 -0.08 -1.44
C ASN A 117 4.28 -0.50 -2.28
N TYR A 118 3.37 -1.29 -1.73
CA TYR A 118 2.13 -1.65 -2.40
C TYR A 118 1.28 -0.42 -2.75
N PHE A 119 1.14 0.53 -1.84
CA PHE A 119 0.41 1.78 -2.12
C PHE A 119 1.06 2.61 -3.23
N PHE A 120 2.39 2.68 -3.27
CA PHE A 120 3.10 3.40 -4.33
C PHE A 120 2.98 2.71 -5.70
N SER A 121 3.08 1.39 -5.77
CA SER A 121 2.92 0.64 -7.02
C SER A 121 1.52 0.80 -7.60
N TYR A 122 0.50 0.75 -6.77
CA TYR A 122 -0.89 0.94 -7.19
C TYR A 122 -1.14 2.36 -7.75
N SER A 123 -0.55 3.37 -7.14
CA SER A 123 -0.63 4.76 -7.59
C SER A 123 -0.02 4.97 -8.99
N GLN A 124 1.11 4.33 -9.29
CA GLN A 124 1.77 4.45 -10.61
C GLN A 124 1.01 3.71 -11.72
N THR A 125 0.40 2.57 -11.41
CA THR A 125 -0.37 1.80 -12.40
C THR A 125 -1.60 2.57 -12.89
N ASN A 126 -2.30 3.27 -11.99
CA ASN A 126 -3.47 4.07 -12.34
C ASN A 126 -3.11 5.36 -13.09
N SER A 127 -2.00 5.99 -12.77
CA SER A 127 -1.50 7.17 -13.48
C SER A 127 -1.18 6.87 -14.96
N ASN A 128 -0.62 5.70 -15.24
CA ASN A 128 -0.30 5.26 -16.62
C ASN A 128 -1.54 4.80 -17.41
N ALA A 129 -2.61 4.38 -16.73
CA ALA A 129 -3.86 3.98 -17.39
C ALA A 129 -4.65 5.18 -17.92
N GLU A 130 -4.59 6.33 -17.26
CA GLU A 130 -5.26 7.56 -17.69
C GLU A 130 -4.55 8.26 -18.87
N HIS A 131 -3.31 7.90 -19.19
CA HIS A 131 -2.50 8.54 -20.25
C HIS A 131 -2.38 7.72 -21.53
N LYS A 132 -3.21 6.67 -21.70
CA LYS A 132 -3.26 5.96 -23.00
C LYS A 132 -4.13 6.78 -23.96
N PRO A 133 -3.55 7.45 -24.98
CA PRO A 133 -4.36 8.17 -25.97
C PRO A 133 -5.27 7.16 -26.65
N MET A 134 -6.57 7.46 -26.71
CA MET A 134 -7.51 6.76 -27.59
C MET A 134 -6.98 6.90 -29.01
N HIS A 135 -6.35 5.86 -29.51
CA HIS A 135 -6.06 5.73 -30.92
C HIS A 135 -7.42 5.64 -31.64
N THR A 136 -7.86 6.78 -32.14
CA THR A 136 -8.92 6.86 -33.14
C THR A 136 -8.56 5.92 -34.28
N SER A 137 -9.28 4.83 -34.39
CA SER A 137 -9.31 3.95 -35.55
C SER A 137 -9.99 4.70 -36.70
N HIS A 138 -9.25 5.61 -37.32
CA HIS A 138 -9.63 6.28 -38.57
C HIS A 138 -8.60 5.99 -39.63
N ARG A 139 -8.43 4.70 -39.98
CA ARG A 139 -7.63 4.30 -41.13
C ARG A 139 -8.06 2.92 -41.63
N MET A 140 -9.28 2.82 -42.14
CA MET A 140 -9.67 1.72 -43.01
C MET A 140 -10.83 2.17 -43.90
N ASN A 141 -10.56 2.98 -44.93
CA ASN A 141 -11.38 3.06 -46.15
C ASN A 141 -10.73 3.92 -47.22
N GLN A 142 -9.52 3.61 -47.66
CA GLN A 142 -8.93 4.18 -48.86
C GLN A 142 -8.04 3.16 -49.57
N HIS A 143 -8.57 1.97 -49.90
CA HIS A 143 -7.85 1.05 -50.79
C HIS A 143 -8.76 0.15 -51.64
N LEU A 144 -9.93 0.64 -52.03
CA LEU A 144 -10.81 -0.10 -52.96
C LEU A 144 -11.36 0.78 -54.09
N SER A 145 -10.60 1.74 -54.63
CA SER A 145 -11.05 2.47 -55.82
C SER A 145 -9.96 2.74 -56.86
N ASN A 146 -8.96 1.84 -57.02
CA ASN A 146 -7.98 1.96 -58.10
C ASN A 146 -7.59 0.61 -58.75
N GLN A 147 -8.59 -0.22 -59.05
CA GLN A 147 -8.40 -1.33 -60.00
C GLN A 147 -9.66 -1.50 -60.84
N GLN A 148 -9.87 -0.57 -61.77
CA GLN A 148 -10.63 -0.77 -63.00
C GLN A 148 -10.35 0.42 -63.90
N PHE A 149 -9.39 0.28 -64.79
CA PHE A 149 -9.34 0.87 -66.14
C PHE A 149 -7.93 0.68 -66.67
N GLY A 150 -7.79 -0.27 -67.62
CA GLY A 150 -6.53 -0.42 -68.36
C GLY A 150 -6.46 -1.70 -69.18
N GLU A 151 -7.47 -1.98 -69.98
CA GLU A 151 -7.27 -2.78 -71.20
C GLU A 151 -7.80 -2.02 -72.40
N LYS A 152 -6.93 -1.52 -73.18
CA LYS A 152 -6.90 -1.63 -74.62
C LYS A 152 -5.53 -1.25 -75.11
#